data_6299b19fb4a9300528aab95bc95d6c3f
#
_entry.id   6299b19fb4a9300528aab95bc95d6c3f
#
_cell.length_a   1.000
_cell.length_b   1.000
_cell.length_c   1.000
_cell.angle_alpha   90.00
_cell.angle_beta   90.00
_cell.angle_gamma   90.00
#
_symmetry.space_group_name_H-M   'P 1'
#
loop_
_entity.id
_entity.type
_entity.pdbx_description
1 polymer ?
#
loop_
_entity_poly.entity_id
_entity_poly.type
_entity_poly.pdbx_seq_one_letter_code
_entity_poly.pdbx_strand_id
1 'polypeptide(L)'
;MFLFFTRIKNLFDKKISIDNNVIVTDNRKVFLSYCTTDTPIVKIINEFLKNESLNSIEISQYTEVRYKESFVSFMNSIQQHQFALCIVSDGYLKSSNCMYEVGEFIQRKDYKEKLLFVVLNEKDGSFYKDADNRFNLTVADVYNGFDSKIKYIKYWQAVYQKQKKELKNLKSFKARKQLKQDLNKTKRIYEKDISVFIDYLSEYNGKSFSELYENKFKELLNYILPNEYYDKIFRECDSFNSLLYSSIEEITKITHTDYTQVILNLKINAHTSGLIVVADHIPSYKQKYRLVDTNGIIGDTFYKSKINCISNAKKSTTYFCAVCETNSELAIPISILGKTVGVINSESDHLEYYNENIIKQLTDLSVGLAKRLNELGYSPEMSINSFKYVSI
;
A
#
# COMPACT_ATOMS: atom_id res chain seq x y z
N MET A 1 -3.36 46.87 -4.14
CA MET A 1 -2.57 45.68 -4.50
C MET A 1 -1.27 45.57 -3.71
N PHE A 2 -0.59 46.65 -3.31
CA PHE A 2 0.69 46.59 -2.54
C PHE A 2 0.53 46.27 -1.04
N LEU A 3 -0.61 46.48 -0.44
CA LEU A 3 -0.89 46.22 0.99
C LEU A 3 -1.15 44.71 1.31
N PHE A 4 -1.41 43.91 0.30
CA PHE A 4 -1.69 42.48 0.47
C PHE A 4 -0.41 41.64 0.61
N PHE A 5 0.69 42.06 -0.03
CA PHE A 5 1.97 41.36 0.00
C PHE A 5 2.81 41.56 1.27
N THR A 6 2.59 42.68 1.99
CA THR A 6 3.34 42.98 3.21
C THR A 6 2.85 42.19 4.43
N ARG A 7 1.60 41.69 4.39
CA ARG A 7 1.04 40.83 5.46
C ARG A 7 1.53 39.39 5.44
N ILE A 8 1.98 38.91 4.28
CA ILE A 8 2.44 37.52 4.10
C ILE A 8 3.84 37.30 4.71
N LYS A 9 4.68 38.35 4.75
CA LYS A 9 6.09 38.22 5.20
C LYS A 9 6.26 38.06 6.72
N ASN A 10 5.27 38.48 7.52
CA ASN A 10 5.35 38.46 8.99
C ASN A 10 4.72 37.22 9.65
N LEU A 11 4.26 36.24 8.87
CA LEU A 11 3.60 35.02 9.37
C LEU A 11 4.51 33.79 9.45
N PHE A 12 5.75 33.89 8.98
CA PHE A 12 6.68 32.75 8.94
C PHE A 12 7.38 32.38 10.26
N ASP A 13 7.26 33.23 11.33
CA ASP A 13 8.03 33.05 12.57
C ASP A 13 7.24 32.50 13.76
N LYS A 14 6.01 32.02 13.60
CA LYS A 14 5.32 31.34 14.73
C LYS A 14 5.47 29.83 14.67
N LYS A 15 6.25 29.29 15.60
CA LYS A 15 6.30 27.86 15.91
C LYS A 15 4.90 27.30 16.16
N ILE A 16 4.50 26.35 15.31
CA ILE A 16 3.23 25.61 15.42
C ILE A 16 3.46 24.43 16.36
N SER A 17 2.70 24.36 17.44
CA SER A 17 2.56 23.14 18.24
C SER A 17 1.60 22.17 17.51
N ILE A 18 2.08 20.95 17.26
CA ILE A 18 1.36 19.92 16.51
C ILE A 18 0.36 19.25 17.46
N ASP A 19 -0.93 19.38 17.19
CA ASP A 19 -1.95 18.50 17.79
C ASP A 19 -1.80 17.07 17.23
N ASN A 20 -1.66 16.08 18.12
CA ASN A 20 -1.28 14.71 17.83
C ASN A 20 -2.41 13.83 17.24
N ASN A 21 -3.36 14.38 16.50
CA ASN A 21 -4.41 13.59 15.85
C ASN A 21 -4.16 13.39 14.34
N VAL A 22 -2.93 13.08 13.95
CA VAL A 22 -2.57 12.74 12.56
C VAL A 22 -2.78 11.24 12.36
N ILE A 23 -3.83 10.86 11.64
CA ILE A 23 -3.96 9.50 11.13
C ILE A 23 -3.00 9.38 9.94
N VAL A 24 -1.92 8.63 10.12
CA VAL A 24 -1.00 8.27 9.04
C VAL A 24 -1.73 7.30 8.13
N THR A 25 -1.88 7.61 6.85
CA THR A 25 -2.25 6.58 5.87
C THR A 25 -1.19 5.52 5.89
N ASP A 26 -1.53 4.35 6.38
CA ASP A 26 -0.70 3.19 6.15
C ASP A 26 -0.71 2.91 4.65
N ASN A 27 0.39 3.19 3.97
CA ASN A 27 0.67 2.56 2.69
C ASN A 27 0.43 1.06 2.85
N ARG A 28 -0.16 0.41 1.85
CA ARG A 28 -0.38 -1.04 1.92
C ARG A 28 0.95 -1.74 2.11
N LYS A 29 1.19 -2.29 3.30
CA LYS A 29 2.44 -2.98 3.63
C LYS A 29 2.39 -4.40 3.13
N VAL A 30 3.24 -4.70 2.18
CA VAL A 30 3.40 -6.03 1.59
C VAL A 30 4.76 -6.58 1.99
N PHE A 31 4.75 -7.70 2.69
CA PHE A 31 5.97 -8.46 2.94
C PHE A 31 6.25 -9.38 1.75
N LEU A 32 7.40 -9.20 1.09
CA LEU A 32 7.82 -10.02 -0.04
C LEU A 32 8.77 -11.10 0.42
N SER A 33 8.30 -12.36 0.40
CA SER A 33 9.05 -13.55 0.80
C SER A 33 9.49 -14.36 -0.43
N TYR A 34 10.78 -14.62 -0.55
CA TYR A 34 11.36 -15.35 -1.68
C TYR A 34 12.68 -16.03 -1.36
N CYS A 35 13.04 -17.05 -2.15
CA CYS A 35 14.39 -17.62 -2.11
C CYS A 35 15.36 -16.70 -2.89
N THR A 36 16.58 -16.53 -2.40
CA THR A 36 17.60 -15.69 -3.04
C THR A 36 17.92 -16.08 -4.49
N THR A 37 17.69 -17.33 -4.86
CA THR A 37 17.80 -17.82 -6.24
C THR A 37 16.77 -17.18 -7.17
N ASP A 38 15.66 -16.68 -6.64
CA ASP A 38 14.53 -16.12 -7.40
C ASP A 38 14.59 -14.58 -7.53
N THR A 39 15.73 -13.98 -7.17
CA THR A 39 15.97 -12.53 -7.25
C THR A 39 15.63 -11.92 -8.62
N PRO A 40 15.88 -12.55 -9.80
CA PRO A 40 15.51 -11.96 -11.08
C PRO A 40 14.01 -11.66 -11.19
N ILE A 41 13.17 -12.61 -10.79
CA ILE A 41 11.70 -12.48 -10.75
C ILE A 41 11.28 -11.37 -9.77
N VAL A 42 11.88 -11.37 -8.59
CA VAL A 42 11.56 -10.43 -7.52
C VAL A 42 11.85 -8.98 -7.92
N LYS A 43 12.93 -8.73 -8.65
CA LYS A 43 13.23 -7.39 -9.16
C LYS A 43 12.12 -6.87 -10.07
N ILE A 44 11.64 -7.70 -10.99
CA ILE A 44 10.55 -7.33 -11.92
C ILE A 44 9.27 -7.03 -11.14
N ILE A 45 8.89 -7.90 -10.19
CA ILE A 45 7.70 -7.70 -9.35
C ILE A 45 7.83 -6.39 -8.56
N ASN A 46 8.99 -6.15 -7.95
CA ASN A 46 9.23 -4.96 -7.13
C ASN A 46 9.10 -3.66 -7.94
N GLU A 47 9.75 -3.62 -9.11
CA GLU A 47 9.67 -2.47 -10.02
C GLU A 47 8.23 -2.24 -10.48
N PHE A 48 7.54 -3.34 -10.83
CA PHE A 48 6.17 -3.26 -11.29
C PHE A 48 5.22 -2.77 -10.18
N LEU A 49 5.24 -3.39 -9.01
CA LEU A 49 4.39 -2.98 -7.89
C LEU A 49 4.63 -1.53 -7.47
N LYS A 50 5.88 -1.05 -7.48
CA LYS A 50 6.20 0.36 -7.18
C LYS A 50 5.64 1.31 -8.24
N ASN A 51 5.77 0.97 -9.51
CA ASN A 51 5.34 1.84 -10.61
C ASN A 51 3.81 1.88 -10.74
N GLU A 52 3.16 0.74 -10.75
CA GLU A 52 1.70 0.65 -10.97
C GLU A 52 0.87 1.01 -9.74
N SER A 53 1.43 0.86 -8.54
CA SER A 53 0.75 1.25 -7.29
C SER A 53 0.83 2.74 -6.99
N LEU A 54 1.49 3.53 -7.83
CA LEU A 54 1.73 4.96 -7.58
C LEU A 54 2.36 5.21 -6.19
N ASN A 55 3.22 4.28 -5.75
CA ASN A 55 3.82 4.24 -4.41
C ASN A 55 2.83 4.07 -3.23
N SER A 56 1.61 3.62 -3.49
CA SER A 56 0.65 3.27 -2.44
C SER A 56 0.96 1.94 -1.76
N ILE A 57 1.95 1.19 -2.26
CA ILE A 57 2.42 -0.07 -1.69
C ILE A 57 3.83 0.14 -1.11
N GLU A 58 3.98 -0.13 0.17
CA GLU A 58 5.27 -0.25 0.85
C GLU A 58 5.68 -1.72 0.83
N ILE A 59 6.78 -2.04 0.13
CA ILE A 59 7.29 -3.41 0.02
C ILE A 59 8.44 -3.56 1.00
N SER A 60 8.35 -4.53 1.88
CA SER A 60 9.43 -4.92 2.80
C SER A 60 9.92 -6.31 2.44
N GLN A 61 11.24 -6.50 2.46
CA GLN A 61 11.89 -7.77 2.17
C GLN A 61 13.09 -8.00 3.10
N TYR A 62 13.49 -9.25 3.30
CA TYR A 62 14.59 -9.60 4.21
C TYR A 62 15.90 -8.87 3.92
N THR A 63 16.20 -8.57 2.64
CA THR A 63 17.42 -7.84 2.24
C THR A 63 17.47 -6.39 2.71
N GLU A 64 16.35 -5.85 3.21
CA GLU A 64 16.22 -4.48 3.71
C GLU A 64 16.46 -4.35 5.22
N VAL A 65 16.79 -5.47 5.90
CA VAL A 65 17.16 -5.44 7.32
C VAL A 65 18.37 -4.54 7.52
N ARG A 66 18.17 -3.47 8.28
CA ARG A 66 19.20 -2.45 8.49
C ARG A 66 20.38 -3.01 9.30
N TYR A 67 21.56 -2.47 9.07
CA TYR A 67 22.73 -2.81 9.88
C TYR A 67 22.44 -2.72 11.38
N LYS A 68 22.68 -3.82 12.12
CA LYS A 68 22.35 -4.01 13.55
C LYS A 68 20.86 -4.16 13.89
N GLU A 69 19.96 -4.20 12.93
CA GLU A 69 18.57 -4.57 13.21
C GLU A 69 18.49 -6.07 13.57
N SER A 70 17.68 -6.39 14.57
CA SER A 70 17.51 -7.79 14.99
C SER A 70 16.67 -8.55 13.97
N PHE A 71 17.20 -9.67 13.46
CA PHE A 71 16.45 -10.61 12.63
C PHE A 71 15.13 -11.04 13.29
N VAL A 72 15.12 -11.24 14.60
CA VAL A 72 13.91 -11.61 15.36
C VAL A 72 12.88 -10.45 15.34
N SER A 73 13.35 -9.20 15.49
CA SER A 73 12.45 -8.04 15.42
C SER A 73 11.84 -7.89 14.02
N PHE A 74 12.65 -8.10 12.98
CA PHE A 74 12.19 -8.09 11.61
C PHE A 74 11.14 -9.21 11.36
N MET A 75 11.40 -10.43 11.81
CA MET A 75 10.46 -11.55 11.69
C MET A 75 9.14 -11.28 12.44
N ASN A 76 9.21 -10.63 13.60
CA ASN A 76 8.00 -10.23 14.33
C ASN A 76 7.20 -9.14 13.59
N SER A 77 7.86 -8.30 12.80
CA SER A 77 7.18 -7.28 12.00
C SER A 77 6.37 -7.86 10.84
N ILE A 78 6.65 -9.09 10.39
CA ILE A 78 5.90 -9.77 9.31
C ILE A 78 4.40 -9.84 9.66
N GLN A 79 4.06 -10.06 10.91
CA GLN A 79 2.66 -10.10 11.37
C GLN A 79 1.97 -8.72 11.28
N GLN A 80 2.73 -7.64 11.20
CA GLN A 80 2.20 -6.27 11.07
C GLN A 80 1.93 -5.88 9.61
N HIS A 81 2.42 -6.67 8.64
CA HIS A 81 2.14 -6.42 7.23
C HIS A 81 0.69 -6.80 6.90
N GLN A 82 0.07 -6.00 6.04
CA GLN A 82 -1.31 -6.26 5.61
C GLN A 82 -1.37 -7.47 4.69
N PHE A 83 -0.35 -7.66 3.85
CA PHE A 83 -0.23 -8.79 2.94
C PHE A 83 1.16 -9.42 3.03
N ALA A 84 1.24 -10.70 2.74
CA ALA A 84 2.50 -11.37 2.40
C ALA A 84 2.38 -11.90 0.96
N LEU A 85 3.39 -11.62 0.14
CA LEU A 85 3.51 -12.15 -1.22
C LEU A 85 4.68 -13.14 -1.26
N CYS A 86 4.37 -14.41 -1.47
CA CYS A 86 5.35 -15.49 -1.54
C CYS A 86 5.68 -15.85 -3.01
N ILE A 87 6.96 -15.82 -3.36
CA ILE A 87 7.44 -16.31 -4.65
C ILE A 87 7.89 -17.75 -4.47
N VAL A 88 7.04 -18.68 -4.88
CA VAL A 88 7.13 -20.09 -4.52
C VAL A 88 7.87 -20.89 -5.61
N SER A 89 9.13 -21.22 -5.32
CA SER A 89 9.94 -22.16 -6.06
C SER A 89 10.20 -23.44 -5.23
N ASP A 90 10.80 -24.48 -5.80
CA ASP A 90 11.29 -25.63 -5.02
C ASP A 90 12.32 -25.20 -3.97
N GLY A 91 13.20 -24.25 -4.35
CA GLY A 91 14.15 -23.63 -3.43
C GLY A 91 13.46 -22.90 -2.27
N TYR A 92 12.36 -22.18 -2.53
CA TYR A 92 11.53 -21.55 -1.50
C TYR A 92 11.03 -22.56 -0.48
N LEU A 93 10.40 -23.65 -0.95
CA LEU A 93 9.81 -24.69 -0.10
C LEU A 93 10.85 -25.49 0.69
N LYS A 94 12.11 -25.43 0.29
CA LYS A 94 13.27 -26.04 0.99
C LYS A 94 14.10 -25.06 1.81
N SER A 95 13.79 -23.79 1.76
CA SER A 95 14.47 -22.73 2.53
C SER A 95 13.89 -22.62 3.95
N SER A 96 14.73 -22.75 4.97
CA SER A 96 14.30 -22.61 6.36
C SER A 96 13.82 -21.21 6.71
N ASN A 97 14.42 -20.18 6.12
CA ASN A 97 14.01 -18.80 6.33
C ASN A 97 12.63 -18.54 5.69
N CYS A 98 12.45 -18.88 4.42
CA CYS A 98 11.18 -18.69 3.71
C CYS A 98 10.03 -19.46 4.39
N MET A 99 10.28 -20.73 4.78
CA MET A 99 9.27 -21.53 5.47
C MET A 99 8.98 -21.03 6.89
N TYR A 100 9.94 -20.38 7.53
CA TYR A 100 9.68 -19.72 8.80
C TYR A 100 8.84 -18.45 8.62
N GLU A 101 9.17 -17.63 7.62
CA GLU A 101 8.43 -16.41 7.27
C GLU A 101 6.96 -16.71 6.99
N VAL A 102 6.68 -17.64 6.08
CA VAL A 102 5.30 -18.02 5.77
C VAL A 102 4.61 -18.68 6.97
N GLY A 103 5.33 -19.46 7.77
CA GLY A 103 4.80 -20.08 8.99
C GLY A 103 4.37 -19.06 10.03
N GLU A 104 5.07 -17.93 10.17
CA GLU A 104 4.66 -16.83 11.04
C GLU A 104 3.38 -16.13 10.51
N PHE A 105 3.28 -15.96 9.19
CA PHE A 105 2.10 -15.33 8.59
C PHE A 105 0.85 -16.23 8.69
N ILE A 106 0.99 -17.54 8.49
CA ILE A 106 -0.11 -18.53 8.57
C ILE A 106 -0.73 -18.60 9.99
N GLN A 107 -0.06 -18.12 11.02
CA GLN A 107 -0.63 -18.08 12.37
C GLN A 107 -1.74 -17.03 12.52
N ARG A 108 -1.88 -16.10 11.59
CA ARG A 108 -2.94 -15.10 11.59
C ARG A 108 -4.28 -15.75 11.24
N LYS A 109 -5.35 -15.25 11.84
CA LYS A 109 -6.72 -15.72 11.54
C LYS A 109 -7.17 -15.41 10.11
N ASP A 110 -6.68 -14.29 9.57
CA ASP A 110 -7.01 -13.75 8.24
C ASP A 110 -6.00 -14.14 7.15
N TYR A 111 -5.10 -15.11 7.42
CA TYR A 111 -4.01 -15.41 6.49
C TYR A 111 -4.49 -15.84 5.10
N LYS A 112 -5.61 -16.55 5.00
CA LYS A 112 -6.16 -17.01 3.72
C LYS A 112 -6.56 -15.87 2.78
N GLU A 113 -6.92 -14.72 3.33
CA GLU A 113 -7.29 -13.51 2.59
C GLU A 113 -6.07 -12.62 2.28
N LYS A 114 -5.01 -12.73 3.07
CA LYS A 114 -3.87 -11.82 3.06
C LYS A 114 -2.58 -12.43 2.58
N LEU A 115 -2.51 -13.75 2.44
CA LEU A 115 -1.37 -14.47 1.89
C LEU A 115 -1.54 -14.62 0.39
N LEU A 116 -0.71 -13.92 -0.36
CA LEU A 116 -0.65 -13.96 -1.82
C LEU A 116 0.54 -14.81 -2.26
N PHE A 117 0.44 -15.44 -3.42
CA PHE A 117 1.54 -16.25 -3.89
C PHE A 117 1.62 -16.31 -5.42
N VAL A 118 2.83 -16.51 -5.91
CA VAL A 118 3.17 -16.79 -7.30
C VAL A 118 3.95 -18.10 -7.31
N VAL A 119 3.44 -19.12 -7.98
CA VAL A 119 4.13 -20.41 -8.11
C VAL A 119 4.92 -20.41 -9.40
N LEU A 120 6.25 -20.55 -9.28
CA LEU A 120 7.13 -20.56 -10.43
C LEU A 120 7.06 -21.92 -11.17
N ASN A 121 6.94 -21.85 -12.49
CA ASN A 121 6.89 -23.00 -13.38
C ASN A 121 7.95 -22.91 -14.49
N GLU A 122 8.00 -23.91 -15.37
CA GLU A 122 9.02 -24.01 -16.44
C GLU A 122 8.99 -22.83 -17.42
N LYS A 123 7.81 -22.21 -17.66
CA LYS A 123 7.67 -21.06 -18.57
C LYS A 123 8.43 -19.82 -18.04
N ASP A 124 8.59 -19.74 -16.73
CA ASP A 124 9.28 -18.61 -16.08
C ASP A 124 10.80 -18.66 -16.27
N GLY A 125 11.34 -19.76 -16.84
CA GLY A 125 12.77 -19.93 -17.09
C GLY A 125 13.39 -18.87 -18.00
N SER A 126 12.61 -18.25 -18.88
CA SER A 126 13.07 -17.17 -19.75
C SER A 126 13.60 -15.95 -18.99
N PHE A 127 13.07 -15.66 -17.81
CA PHE A 127 13.46 -14.54 -16.97
C PHE A 127 14.79 -14.76 -16.21
N TYR A 128 15.35 -15.97 -16.29
CA TYR A 128 16.64 -16.30 -15.69
C TYR A 128 17.78 -16.37 -16.71
N LYS A 129 17.51 -16.31 -18.03
CA LYS A 129 18.50 -16.55 -19.08
C LYS A 129 19.68 -15.56 -19.08
N ASP A 130 19.38 -14.29 -18.75
CA ASP A 130 20.38 -13.22 -18.70
C ASP A 130 20.88 -12.95 -17.27
N ALA A 131 20.46 -13.78 -16.32
CA ALA A 131 20.87 -13.64 -14.93
C ALA A 131 22.24 -14.29 -14.69
N ASP A 132 22.97 -13.78 -13.69
CA ASP A 132 24.19 -14.41 -13.19
C ASP A 132 23.94 -15.89 -12.86
N ASN A 133 24.92 -16.76 -13.12
CA ASN A 133 24.87 -18.22 -12.85
C ASN A 133 24.48 -18.60 -11.41
N ARG A 134 24.43 -17.64 -10.51
CA ARG A 134 23.93 -17.82 -9.13
C ARG A 134 22.41 -17.93 -9.04
N PHE A 135 21.69 -17.54 -10.08
CA PHE A 135 20.24 -17.54 -10.11
C PHE A 135 19.75 -18.65 -11.04
N ASN A 136 19.02 -19.59 -10.49
CA ASN A 136 18.46 -20.70 -11.24
C ASN A 136 17.00 -20.89 -10.87
N LEU A 137 16.16 -21.05 -11.89
CA LEU A 137 14.78 -21.46 -11.68
C LEU A 137 14.75 -22.90 -11.12
N THR A 138 14.03 -23.07 -10.02
CA THR A 138 13.68 -24.38 -9.48
C THR A 138 12.15 -24.48 -9.36
N VAL A 139 11.55 -25.36 -10.17
CA VAL A 139 10.09 -25.48 -10.27
C VAL A 139 9.53 -26.16 -9.03
N ALA A 140 8.53 -25.53 -8.42
CA ALA A 140 7.82 -26.08 -7.28
C ALA A 140 6.83 -27.16 -7.72
N ASP A 141 6.81 -28.27 -6.99
CA ASP A 141 5.84 -29.34 -7.18
C ASP A 141 4.76 -29.23 -6.08
N VAL A 142 3.69 -28.49 -6.34
CA VAL A 142 2.64 -28.20 -5.34
C VAL A 142 1.25 -28.67 -5.74
N TYR A 143 1.06 -29.06 -7.00
CA TYR A 143 -0.26 -29.40 -7.54
C TYR A 143 -0.55 -30.90 -7.69
N ASN A 144 0.40 -31.78 -7.34
CA ASN A 144 0.21 -33.22 -7.39
C ASN A 144 -0.38 -33.82 -6.08
N GLY A 145 -1.12 -33.00 -5.34
CA GLY A 145 -1.88 -33.41 -4.15
C GLY A 145 -1.01 -34.07 -3.08
N PHE A 146 -1.30 -35.34 -2.76
CA PHE A 146 -0.59 -36.09 -1.72
C PHE A 146 0.91 -36.23 -2.00
N ASP A 147 1.32 -36.45 -3.24
CA ASP A 147 2.72 -36.70 -3.61
C ASP A 147 3.56 -35.42 -3.41
N SER A 148 3.05 -34.27 -3.79
CA SER A 148 3.69 -32.97 -3.50
C SER A 148 3.89 -32.78 -2.00
N LYS A 149 2.86 -33.03 -1.22
CA LYS A 149 2.91 -32.87 0.23
C LYS A 149 3.93 -33.81 0.86
N ILE A 150 3.90 -35.10 0.52
CA ILE A 150 4.79 -36.08 1.09
C ILE A 150 6.26 -35.82 0.72
N LYS A 151 6.54 -35.32 -0.49
CA LYS A 151 7.86 -34.91 -0.95
C LYS A 151 8.50 -33.89 0.00
N TYR A 152 7.80 -32.81 0.30
CA TYR A 152 8.35 -31.76 1.14
C TYR A 152 8.34 -32.10 2.63
N ILE A 153 7.35 -32.86 3.11
CA ILE A 153 7.37 -33.37 4.49
C ILE A 153 8.58 -34.29 4.72
N LYS A 154 8.84 -35.20 3.80
CA LYS A 154 10.02 -36.09 3.90
C LYS A 154 11.35 -35.31 3.89
N TYR A 155 11.44 -34.28 3.03
CA TYR A 155 12.60 -33.37 3.00
C TYR A 155 12.84 -32.74 4.38
N TRP A 156 11.82 -32.07 4.95
CA TRP A 156 11.96 -31.42 6.23
C TRP A 156 12.14 -32.34 7.41
N GLN A 157 11.55 -33.55 7.36
CA GLN A 157 11.80 -34.60 8.33
C GLN A 157 13.28 -35.05 8.31
N ALA A 158 13.86 -35.23 7.14
CA ALA A 158 15.27 -35.58 7.00
C ALA A 158 16.19 -34.45 7.54
N VAL A 159 15.88 -33.19 7.23
CA VAL A 159 16.61 -32.03 7.77
C VAL A 159 16.54 -32.02 9.30
N TYR A 160 15.35 -32.18 9.87
CA TYR A 160 15.19 -32.25 11.33
C TYR A 160 15.97 -33.39 11.99
N GLN A 161 15.89 -34.58 11.42
CA GLN A 161 16.64 -35.75 11.97
C GLN A 161 18.16 -35.54 11.92
N LYS A 162 18.66 -34.94 10.82
CA LYS A 162 20.07 -34.55 10.70
C LYS A 162 20.47 -33.56 11.79
N GLN A 163 19.75 -32.47 11.92
CA GLN A 163 20.01 -31.43 12.93
C GLN A 163 19.95 -32.00 14.35
N LYS A 164 18.96 -32.85 14.64
CA LYS A 164 18.78 -33.51 15.94
C LYS A 164 19.97 -34.38 16.29
N LYS A 165 20.52 -35.13 15.30
CA LYS A 165 21.72 -35.98 15.47
C LYS A 165 22.95 -35.12 15.74
N GLU A 166 23.15 -34.06 14.97
CA GLU A 166 24.27 -33.13 15.15
C GLU A 166 24.20 -32.44 16.53
N LEU A 167 23.01 -31.99 16.95
CA LEU A 167 22.81 -31.38 18.26
C LEU A 167 23.15 -32.33 19.42
N LYS A 168 22.83 -33.62 19.30
CA LYS A 168 23.20 -34.64 20.32
C LYS A 168 24.71 -34.82 20.43
N ASN A 169 25.42 -34.69 19.33
CA ASN A 169 26.88 -34.89 19.27
C ASN A 169 27.67 -33.68 19.81
N LEU A 170 27.04 -32.53 20.04
CA LEU A 170 27.71 -31.39 20.63
C LEU A 170 28.00 -31.62 22.11
N LYS A 171 29.26 -31.39 22.51
CA LYS A 171 29.69 -31.54 23.92
C LYS A 171 29.23 -30.33 24.78
N SER A 172 29.20 -29.13 24.21
CA SER A 172 28.86 -27.92 24.93
C SER A 172 27.34 -27.80 25.22
N PHE A 173 27.00 -27.78 26.48
CA PHE A 173 25.61 -27.55 26.96
C PHE A 173 25.04 -26.19 26.50
N LYS A 174 25.87 -25.13 26.56
CA LYS A 174 25.49 -23.78 26.17
C LYS A 174 25.18 -23.73 24.68
N ALA A 175 26.01 -24.32 23.81
CA ALA A 175 25.77 -24.43 22.38
C ALA A 175 24.49 -25.21 22.06
N ARG A 176 24.27 -26.38 22.75
CA ARG A 176 23.04 -27.15 22.61
C ARG A 176 21.77 -26.34 22.95
N LYS A 177 21.83 -25.54 24.01
CA LYS A 177 20.68 -24.69 24.41
C LYS A 177 20.36 -23.65 23.35
N GLN A 178 21.37 -23.00 22.75
CA GLN A 178 21.18 -22.00 21.69
C GLN A 178 20.58 -22.62 20.44
N LEU A 179 21.13 -23.71 19.96
CA LEU A 179 20.65 -24.35 18.71
C LEU A 179 19.34 -25.13 18.86
N LYS A 180 18.87 -25.36 20.10
CA LYS A 180 17.57 -26.00 20.35
C LYS A 180 16.40 -25.18 19.80
N GLN A 181 16.51 -23.86 19.78
CA GLN A 181 15.47 -22.98 19.21
C GLN A 181 15.35 -23.21 17.70
N ASP A 182 16.48 -23.29 16.99
CA ASP A 182 16.47 -23.51 15.55
C ASP A 182 15.97 -24.93 15.20
N LEU A 183 16.31 -25.90 16.00
CA LEU A 183 15.76 -27.29 15.87
C LEU A 183 14.22 -27.26 16.05
N ASN A 184 13.69 -26.48 16.99
CA ASN A 184 12.25 -26.37 17.20
C ASN A 184 11.54 -25.68 16.03
N LYS A 185 12.17 -24.69 15.39
CA LYS A 185 11.66 -24.07 14.15
C LYS A 185 11.54 -25.11 13.04
N THR A 186 12.62 -25.89 12.79
CA THR A 186 12.61 -26.95 11.79
C THR A 186 11.56 -28.03 12.10
N LYS A 187 11.40 -28.37 13.38
CA LYS A 187 10.34 -29.29 13.83
C LYS A 187 8.95 -28.77 13.47
N ARG A 188 8.65 -27.52 13.74
CA ARG A 188 7.37 -26.90 13.42
C ARG A 188 7.09 -26.92 11.93
N ILE A 189 8.12 -26.61 11.10
CA ILE A 189 7.98 -26.62 9.64
C ILE A 189 7.51 -28.01 9.17
N TYR A 190 8.19 -29.11 9.57
CA TYR A 190 7.80 -30.42 9.05
C TYR A 190 6.54 -31.00 9.69
N GLU A 191 6.22 -30.69 10.95
CA GLU A 191 5.03 -31.19 11.63
C GLU A 191 3.75 -30.44 11.25
N LYS A 192 3.86 -29.16 10.84
CA LYS A 192 2.70 -28.33 10.63
C LYS A 192 2.80 -27.42 9.40
N ASP A 193 3.77 -26.49 9.38
CA ASP A 193 3.73 -25.33 8.49
C ASP A 193 3.78 -25.72 7.01
N ILE A 194 4.63 -26.69 6.63
CA ILE A 194 4.77 -27.12 5.23
C ILE A 194 3.49 -27.77 4.69
N SER A 195 2.82 -28.59 5.52
CA SER A 195 1.57 -29.24 5.12
C SER A 195 0.46 -28.20 4.92
N VAL A 196 0.29 -27.29 5.88
CA VAL A 196 -0.72 -26.23 5.80
C VAL A 196 -0.48 -25.31 4.59
N PHE A 197 0.78 -25.00 4.33
CA PHE A 197 1.12 -24.13 3.20
C PHE A 197 0.87 -24.80 1.85
N ILE A 198 1.26 -26.06 1.68
CA ILE A 198 0.99 -26.81 0.44
C ILE A 198 -0.51 -27.01 0.23
N ASP A 199 -1.28 -27.29 1.29
CA ASP A 199 -2.73 -27.37 1.21
C ASP A 199 -3.31 -26.04 0.72
N TYR A 200 -2.86 -24.92 1.27
CA TYR A 200 -3.26 -23.60 0.83
C TYR A 200 -2.92 -23.35 -0.64
N LEU A 201 -1.70 -23.63 -1.09
CA LEU A 201 -1.28 -23.47 -2.48
C LEU A 201 -2.11 -24.35 -3.44
N SER A 202 -2.52 -25.53 -3.01
CA SER A 202 -3.30 -26.49 -3.81
C SER A 202 -4.78 -26.14 -3.85
N GLU A 203 -5.32 -25.55 -2.76
CA GLU A 203 -6.72 -25.13 -2.65
C GLU A 203 -7.02 -23.91 -3.55
N TYR A 204 -6.06 -23.02 -3.67
CA TYR A 204 -6.22 -21.79 -4.44
C TYR A 204 -5.48 -21.89 -5.78
N ASN A 205 -6.15 -21.49 -6.86
CA ASN A 205 -5.58 -21.51 -8.20
C ASN A 205 -4.58 -20.35 -8.36
N GLY A 206 -3.32 -20.62 -8.06
CA GLY A 206 -2.24 -19.64 -8.23
C GLY A 206 -1.91 -19.42 -9.69
N LYS A 207 -1.57 -18.17 -10.04
CA LYS A 207 -1.04 -17.82 -11.35
C LYS A 207 0.48 -18.01 -11.36
N SER A 208 1.02 -18.41 -12.51
CA SER A 208 2.46 -18.37 -12.74
C SER A 208 2.94 -16.92 -12.87
N PHE A 209 4.25 -16.73 -12.73
CA PHE A 209 4.83 -15.40 -12.93
C PHE A 209 4.58 -14.89 -14.36
N SER A 210 4.78 -15.74 -15.38
CA SER A 210 4.56 -15.38 -16.79
C SER A 210 3.13 -14.89 -17.04
N GLU A 211 2.12 -15.59 -16.50
CA GLU A 211 0.72 -15.17 -16.63
C GLU A 211 0.42 -13.84 -15.97
N LEU A 212 0.97 -13.59 -14.77
CA LEU A 212 0.84 -12.31 -14.10
C LEU A 212 1.57 -11.19 -14.84
N TYR A 213 2.74 -11.50 -15.39
CA TYR A 213 3.53 -10.55 -16.17
C TYR A 213 2.82 -10.10 -17.44
N GLU A 214 2.22 -11.04 -18.20
CA GLU A 214 1.43 -10.77 -19.41
C GLU A 214 0.22 -9.87 -19.12
N ASN A 215 -0.46 -10.07 -18.00
CA ASN A 215 -1.61 -9.24 -17.62
C ASN A 215 -1.22 -8.01 -16.76
N LYS A 216 0.05 -7.68 -16.72
CA LYS A 216 0.60 -6.55 -15.95
C LYS A 216 0.21 -6.62 -14.47
N PHE A 217 0.31 -7.79 -13.88
CA PHE A 217 0.01 -8.05 -12.46
C PHE A 217 -1.34 -7.49 -11.95
N LYS A 218 -2.30 -7.26 -12.83
CA LYS A 218 -3.60 -6.66 -12.47
C LYS A 218 -4.32 -7.43 -11.39
N GLU A 219 -4.30 -8.77 -11.47
CA GLU A 219 -4.97 -9.60 -10.48
C GLU A 219 -4.33 -9.44 -9.09
N LEU A 220 -3.00 -9.43 -9.03
CA LEU A 220 -2.26 -9.23 -7.78
C LEU A 220 -2.54 -7.83 -7.20
N LEU A 221 -2.50 -6.80 -8.04
CA LEU A 221 -2.81 -5.43 -7.63
C LEU A 221 -4.23 -5.30 -7.09
N ASN A 222 -5.22 -5.98 -7.70
CA ASN A 222 -6.60 -5.97 -7.24
C ASN A 222 -6.77 -6.55 -5.83
N TYR A 223 -5.95 -7.53 -5.43
CA TYR A 223 -5.94 -8.04 -4.06
C TYR A 223 -5.29 -7.09 -3.07
N ILE A 224 -4.17 -6.49 -3.45
CA ILE A 224 -3.38 -5.61 -2.58
C ILE A 224 -4.03 -4.23 -2.45
N LEU A 225 -4.46 -3.67 -3.59
CA LEU A 225 -5.15 -2.39 -3.67
C LEU A 225 -6.65 -2.67 -3.81
N PRO A 226 -7.43 -2.53 -2.76
CA PRO A 226 -8.86 -2.70 -2.90
C PRO A 226 -9.40 -1.52 -3.69
N ASN A 227 -9.77 -1.76 -4.94
CA ASN A 227 -10.83 -0.98 -5.56
C ASN A 227 -11.02 -1.24 -7.03
N GLU A 228 -11.52 -2.42 -7.37
CA GLU A 228 -12.24 -2.57 -8.64
C GLU A 228 -13.44 -1.61 -8.74
N TYR A 229 -14.02 -1.24 -7.60
CA TYR A 229 -15.20 -0.38 -7.60
C TYR A 229 -14.87 1.02 -8.16
N TYR A 230 -13.90 1.73 -7.57
CA TYR A 230 -13.53 3.06 -8.07
C TYR A 230 -12.75 3.00 -9.38
N ASP A 231 -11.91 1.98 -9.59
CA ASP A 231 -11.28 1.73 -10.90
C ASP A 231 -12.31 1.51 -12.00
N LYS A 232 -13.43 0.81 -11.72
CA LYS A 232 -14.50 0.59 -12.69
C LYS A 232 -15.24 1.89 -12.98
N ILE A 233 -15.66 2.63 -11.96
CA ILE A 233 -16.35 3.92 -12.11
C ILE A 233 -15.47 4.91 -12.87
N PHE A 234 -14.20 5.07 -12.46
CA PHE A 234 -13.33 6.07 -13.07
C PHE A 234 -12.78 5.67 -14.44
N ARG A 235 -12.75 4.37 -14.76
CA ARG A 235 -12.33 3.89 -16.09
C ARG A 235 -13.28 4.36 -17.21
N GLU A 236 -14.53 4.55 -16.91
CA GLU A 236 -15.54 5.03 -17.86
C GLU A 236 -15.44 6.56 -18.07
N CYS A 237 -14.69 7.27 -17.22
CA CYS A 237 -14.48 8.70 -17.37
C CYS A 237 -13.43 8.97 -18.46
N ASP A 238 -13.81 9.59 -19.56
CA ASP A 238 -12.97 9.88 -20.73
C ASP A 238 -12.28 11.25 -20.68
N SER A 239 -12.64 12.07 -19.70
CA SER A 239 -12.17 13.43 -19.52
C SER A 239 -11.97 13.79 -18.06
N PHE A 240 -11.20 14.85 -17.79
CA PHE A 240 -11.07 15.38 -16.42
C PHE A 240 -12.43 15.79 -15.82
N ASN A 241 -13.32 16.31 -16.64
CA ASN A 241 -14.62 16.77 -16.15
C ASN A 241 -15.53 15.62 -15.73
N SER A 242 -15.63 14.54 -16.53
CA SER A 242 -16.38 13.35 -16.17
C SER A 242 -15.78 12.70 -14.92
N LEU A 243 -14.45 12.67 -14.81
CA LEU A 243 -13.75 12.14 -13.64
C LEU A 243 -14.05 12.95 -12.38
N LEU A 244 -13.96 14.28 -12.45
CA LEU A 244 -14.25 15.16 -11.32
C LEU A 244 -15.70 15.07 -10.87
N TYR A 245 -16.63 15.01 -11.83
CA TYR A 245 -18.06 14.82 -11.54
C TYR A 245 -18.30 13.51 -10.77
N SER A 246 -17.83 12.37 -11.30
CA SER A 246 -17.96 11.07 -10.65
C SER A 246 -17.28 11.04 -9.28
N SER A 247 -16.13 11.73 -9.14
CA SER A 247 -15.43 11.79 -7.86
C SER A 247 -16.24 12.49 -6.79
N ILE A 248 -16.81 13.65 -7.09
CA ILE A 248 -17.64 14.40 -6.13
C ILE A 248 -18.91 13.63 -5.77
N GLU A 249 -19.57 12.99 -6.73
CA GLU A 249 -20.73 12.12 -6.44
C GLU A 249 -20.37 11.00 -5.45
N GLU A 250 -19.25 10.31 -5.68
CA GLU A 250 -18.82 9.21 -4.81
C GLU A 250 -18.37 9.72 -3.43
N ILE A 251 -17.65 10.84 -3.36
CA ILE A 251 -17.27 11.45 -2.07
C ILE A 251 -18.53 11.78 -1.26
N THR A 252 -19.52 12.42 -1.88
CA THR A 252 -20.78 12.77 -1.22
C THR A 252 -21.57 11.55 -0.75
N LYS A 253 -21.60 10.48 -1.56
CA LYS A 253 -22.23 9.19 -1.17
C LYS A 253 -21.54 8.53 0.02
N ILE A 254 -20.21 8.63 0.10
CA ILE A 254 -19.42 8.05 1.21
C ILE A 254 -19.58 8.87 2.48
N THR A 255 -19.51 10.19 2.34
CA THR A 255 -19.46 11.09 3.49
C THR A 255 -20.82 11.52 3.96
N HIS A 256 -21.85 11.48 3.12
CA HIS A 256 -23.18 12.02 3.40
C HIS A 256 -23.14 13.47 3.93
N THR A 257 -22.15 14.25 3.48
CA THR A 257 -22.00 15.68 3.85
C THR A 257 -22.22 16.58 2.65
N ASP A 258 -22.73 17.78 2.90
CA ASP A 258 -22.97 18.80 1.88
C ASP A 258 -21.72 19.64 1.56
N TYR A 259 -20.58 19.34 2.21
CA TYR A 259 -19.33 20.10 2.07
C TYR A 259 -18.19 19.19 1.67
N THR A 260 -18.11 18.92 0.37
CA THR A 260 -17.04 18.10 -0.20
C THR A 260 -16.35 18.81 -1.36
N GLN A 261 -15.04 18.60 -1.49
CA GLN A 261 -14.22 19.26 -2.50
C GLN A 261 -13.14 18.33 -3.05
N VAL A 262 -12.86 18.47 -4.35
CA VAL A 262 -11.63 17.99 -4.97
C VAL A 262 -10.77 19.20 -5.31
N ILE A 263 -9.55 19.19 -4.82
CA ILE A 263 -8.58 20.27 -4.90
C ILE A 263 -7.36 19.76 -5.63
N LEU A 264 -6.90 20.41 -6.69
CA LEU A 264 -5.71 20.03 -7.45
C LEU A 264 -4.68 21.16 -7.46
N ASN A 265 -3.41 20.79 -7.52
CA ASN A 265 -2.33 21.75 -7.73
C ASN A 265 -2.21 22.07 -9.22
N LEU A 266 -2.56 23.29 -9.61
CA LEU A 266 -2.61 23.72 -11.00
C LEU A 266 -1.87 25.03 -11.22
N LYS A 267 -1.44 25.26 -12.44
CA LYS A 267 -0.87 26.53 -12.89
C LYS A 267 -1.98 27.57 -13.06
N ILE A 268 -1.88 28.66 -12.29
CA ILE A 268 -2.80 29.81 -12.37
C ILE A 268 -2.37 30.75 -13.50
N ASN A 269 -1.04 30.94 -13.64
CA ASN A 269 -0.44 31.74 -14.70
C ASN A 269 0.99 31.22 -14.97
N ALA A 270 1.73 31.85 -15.87
CA ALA A 270 3.08 31.41 -16.26
C ALA A 270 4.07 31.22 -15.09
N HIS A 271 3.86 31.92 -13.97
CA HIS A 271 4.81 31.96 -12.84
C HIS A 271 4.24 31.49 -11.51
N THR A 272 2.95 31.13 -11.45
CA THR A 272 2.27 30.80 -10.18
C THR A 272 1.45 29.54 -10.31
N SER A 273 1.67 28.60 -9.43
CA SER A 273 0.83 27.42 -9.21
C SER A 273 0.20 27.50 -7.82
N GLY A 274 -0.91 26.82 -7.62
CA GLY A 274 -1.57 26.76 -6.32
C GLY A 274 -2.62 25.67 -6.23
N LEU A 275 -3.11 25.45 -5.02
CA LEU A 275 -4.19 24.50 -4.76
C LEU A 275 -5.53 25.16 -5.15
N ILE A 276 -6.19 24.57 -6.14
CA ILE A 276 -7.42 25.08 -6.73
C ILE A 276 -8.54 24.09 -6.48
N VAL A 277 -9.68 24.55 -5.95
CA VAL A 277 -10.91 23.77 -5.93
C VAL A 277 -11.39 23.63 -7.36
N VAL A 278 -11.37 22.38 -7.88
CA VAL A 278 -11.79 22.07 -9.26
C VAL A 278 -13.16 21.43 -9.31
N ALA A 279 -13.59 20.82 -8.21
CA ALA A 279 -14.95 20.27 -8.07
C ALA A 279 -15.42 20.39 -6.61
N ASP A 280 -16.71 20.62 -6.41
CA ASP A 280 -17.33 20.64 -5.08
C ASP A 280 -18.82 20.24 -5.08
N HIS A 281 -19.29 19.90 -3.88
CA HIS A 281 -20.70 19.85 -3.52
C HIS A 281 -20.92 20.78 -2.32
N ILE A 282 -21.37 22.01 -2.60
CA ILE A 282 -21.64 23.04 -1.58
C ILE A 282 -22.90 23.81 -1.99
N PRO A 283 -24.04 23.62 -1.30
CA PRO A 283 -25.36 24.10 -1.75
C PRO A 283 -25.49 25.60 -1.89
N SER A 284 -24.65 26.40 -1.26
CA SER A 284 -24.84 27.87 -1.13
C SER A 284 -23.81 28.72 -1.87
N TYR A 285 -22.84 28.14 -2.56
CA TYR A 285 -21.77 28.87 -3.24
C TYR A 285 -22.00 29.03 -4.74
N LYS A 286 -21.69 30.22 -5.27
CA LYS A 286 -21.62 30.43 -6.73
C LYS A 286 -20.45 29.65 -7.30
N GLN A 287 -20.74 28.82 -8.26
CA GLN A 287 -19.82 27.92 -8.97
C GLN A 287 -18.65 28.68 -9.58
N LYS A 288 -17.43 28.55 -9.01
CA LYS A 288 -16.19 29.05 -9.61
C LYS A 288 -14.95 28.47 -8.91
N TYR A 289 -13.86 28.45 -9.66
CA TYR A 289 -12.55 28.13 -9.11
C TYR A 289 -12.19 29.00 -7.91
N ARG A 290 -11.66 28.37 -6.87
CA ARG A 290 -11.19 29.04 -5.66
C ARG A 290 -9.77 28.59 -5.35
N LEU A 291 -8.89 29.57 -5.12
CA LEU A 291 -7.57 29.31 -4.57
C LEU A 291 -7.72 29.00 -3.08
N VAL A 292 -7.15 27.88 -2.66
CA VAL A 292 -7.18 27.42 -1.26
C VAL A 292 -6.03 28.04 -0.50
N ASP A 293 -6.30 28.53 0.72
CA ASP A 293 -5.24 28.90 1.65
C ASP A 293 -4.49 27.66 2.14
N THR A 294 -3.17 27.68 2.05
CA THR A 294 -2.31 26.58 2.43
C THR A 294 -1.94 26.52 3.92
N ASN A 295 -2.48 27.46 4.72
CA ASN A 295 -2.23 27.53 6.16
C ASN A 295 -3.14 26.63 7.02
N GLY A 296 -3.98 25.81 6.42
CA GLY A 296 -4.92 24.91 7.09
C GLY A 296 -4.58 23.44 6.91
N ILE A 297 -5.53 22.57 7.28
CA ILE A 297 -5.35 21.12 7.17
C ILE A 297 -5.18 20.67 5.71
N ILE A 298 -5.77 21.36 4.75
CA ILE A 298 -5.62 21.08 3.32
C ILE A 298 -4.16 21.26 2.90
N GLY A 299 -3.54 22.39 3.27
CA GLY A 299 -2.13 22.64 2.99
C GLY A 299 -1.21 21.66 3.71
N ASP A 300 -1.48 21.38 4.98
CA ASP A 300 -0.75 20.37 5.76
C ASP A 300 -0.83 18.99 5.11
N THR A 301 -2.03 18.56 4.68
CA THR A 301 -2.24 17.31 3.95
C THR A 301 -1.45 17.27 2.66
N PHE A 302 -1.47 18.35 1.90
CA PHE A 302 -0.75 18.45 0.62
C PHE A 302 0.77 18.37 0.80
N TYR A 303 1.35 19.18 1.70
CA TYR A 303 2.80 19.26 1.85
C TYR A 303 3.40 18.09 2.62
N LYS A 304 2.66 17.51 3.57
CA LYS A 304 3.14 16.38 4.37
C LYS A 304 2.75 15.02 3.79
N SER A 305 1.90 15.00 2.74
CA SER A 305 1.38 13.77 2.11
C SER A 305 0.73 12.81 3.13
N LYS A 306 -0.02 13.36 4.07
CA LYS A 306 -0.66 12.61 5.16
C LYS A 306 -2.13 12.94 5.24
N ILE A 307 -2.95 11.96 5.65
CA ILE A 307 -4.35 12.22 5.99
C ILE A 307 -4.39 13.07 7.26
N ASN A 308 -5.22 14.09 7.24
CA ASN A 308 -5.56 14.87 8.41
C ASN A 308 -7.06 14.74 8.70
N CYS A 309 -7.39 14.37 9.93
CA CYS A 309 -8.76 14.29 10.41
C CYS A 309 -8.89 15.12 11.69
N ILE A 310 -9.73 16.13 11.67
CA ILE A 310 -10.04 16.96 12.83
C ILE A 310 -11.41 16.56 13.36
N SER A 311 -11.44 16.01 14.56
CA SER A 311 -12.68 15.56 15.21
C SER A 311 -13.48 16.70 15.87
N ASN A 312 -12.82 17.84 16.15
CA ASN A 312 -13.43 19.04 16.71
C ASN A 312 -12.74 20.31 16.18
N ALA A 313 -13.28 20.87 15.11
CA ALA A 313 -12.75 22.04 14.44
C ALA A 313 -12.69 23.29 15.35
N LYS A 314 -13.65 23.45 16.25
CA LYS A 314 -13.70 24.60 17.18
C LYS A 314 -12.58 24.61 18.22
N LYS A 315 -11.96 23.43 18.49
CA LYS A 315 -10.82 23.29 19.41
C LYS A 315 -9.49 23.23 18.67
N SER A 316 -9.49 23.11 17.37
CA SER A 316 -8.27 23.00 16.57
C SER A 316 -7.64 24.37 16.35
N THR A 317 -6.33 24.44 16.53
CA THR A 317 -5.52 25.62 16.22
C THR A 317 -5.11 25.69 14.75
N THR A 318 -5.32 24.61 14.01
CA THR A 318 -4.97 24.47 12.58
C THR A 318 -6.18 24.57 11.64
N TYR A 319 -7.38 24.61 12.19
CA TYR A 319 -8.60 24.76 11.40
C TYR A 319 -8.78 26.20 10.92
N PHE A 320 -8.96 26.35 9.61
CA PHE A 320 -9.36 27.61 8.98
C PHE A 320 -10.78 27.48 8.45
N CYS A 321 -11.72 28.14 9.11
CA CYS A 321 -13.11 28.13 8.70
C CYS A 321 -13.27 28.77 7.31
N ALA A 322 -13.57 27.94 6.30
CA ALA A 322 -13.98 28.41 4.97
C ALA A 322 -15.50 28.50 4.84
N VAL A 323 -16.23 27.66 5.57
CA VAL A 323 -17.70 27.59 5.59
C VAL A 323 -18.13 27.50 7.05
N CYS A 324 -19.00 28.40 7.48
CA CYS A 324 -19.47 28.51 8.87
C CYS A 324 -20.15 27.19 9.31
N GLU A 325 -19.90 26.76 10.56
CA GLU A 325 -20.52 25.65 11.29
C GLU A 325 -19.82 24.30 11.23
N THR A 326 -18.68 24.17 10.56
CA THR A 326 -17.89 22.93 10.58
C THR A 326 -17.48 22.53 11.99
N ASN A 327 -17.81 21.31 12.39
CA ASN A 327 -17.41 20.72 13.64
C ASN A 327 -16.34 19.63 13.48
N SER A 328 -16.27 18.96 12.33
CA SER A 328 -15.17 18.06 11.96
C SER A 328 -14.78 18.19 10.50
N GLU A 329 -13.52 17.91 10.19
CA GLU A 329 -12.97 18.03 8.83
C GLU A 329 -12.02 16.87 8.54
N LEU A 330 -12.05 16.34 7.31
CA LEU A 330 -11.21 15.28 6.81
C LEU A 330 -10.56 15.70 5.50
N ALA A 331 -9.23 15.67 5.45
CA ALA A 331 -8.45 15.95 4.25
C ALA A 331 -7.57 14.73 3.89
N ILE A 332 -7.70 14.24 2.65
CA ILE A 332 -7.00 13.07 2.14
C ILE A 332 -6.15 13.44 0.93
N PRO A 333 -4.85 13.09 0.90
CA PRO A 333 -3.99 13.43 -0.22
C PRO A 333 -4.32 12.61 -1.47
N ILE A 334 -4.28 13.25 -2.63
CA ILE A 334 -4.28 12.62 -3.95
C ILE A 334 -2.84 12.58 -4.43
N SER A 335 -2.27 11.37 -4.58
CA SER A 335 -0.84 11.24 -4.89
C SER A 335 -0.61 10.46 -6.17
N ILE A 336 0.19 11.01 -7.09
CA ILE A 336 0.64 10.39 -8.33
C ILE A 336 2.15 10.17 -8.24
N LEU A 337 2.60 8.94 -8.43
CA LEU A 337 4.03 8.55 -8.36
C LEU A 337 4.72 9.04 -7.08
N GLY A 338 4.04 8.92 -5.94
CA GLY A 338 4.56 9.32 -4.62
C GLY A 338 4.59 10.83 -4.37
N LYS A 339 4.10 11.65 -5.30
CA LYS A 339 4.00 13.09 -5.15
C LYS A 339 2.53 13.49 -4.97
N THR A 340 2.21 14.19 -3.91
CA THR A 340 0.88 14.75 -3.72
C THR A 340 0.60 15.81 -4.79
N VAL A 341 -0.50 15.62 -5.49
CA VAL A 341 -0.95 16.49 -6.60
C VAL A 341 -2.25 17.21 -6.28
N GLY A 342 -2.92 16.80 -5.20
CA GLY A 342 -4.18 17.38 -4.77
C GLY A 342 -4.65 16.86 -3.44
N VAL A 343 -5.84 17.25 -3.03
CA VAL A 343 -6.48 16.87 -1.76
C VAL A 343 -7.97 16.68 -1.99
N ILE A 344 -8.55 15.62 -1.42
CA ILE A 344 -9.98 15.48 -1.19
C ILE A 344 -10.24 16.12 0.17
N ASN A 345 -11.17 17.08 0.24
CA ASN A 345 -11.63 17.71 1.48
C ASN A 345 -13.09 17.41 1.73
N SER A 346 -13.45 17.10 2.96
CA SER A 346 -14.83 16.94 3.41
C SER A 346 -15.00 17.54 4.80
N GLU A 347 -16.09 18.29 4.98
CA GLU A 347 -16.42 18.95 6.24
C GLU A 347 -17.79 18.49 6.72
N SER A 348 -17.97 18.38 8.04
CA SER A 348 -19.23 18.01 8.67
C SER A 348 -19.55 18.96 9.84
N ASP A 349 -20.83 19.25 10.02
CA ASP A 349 -21.38 19.96 11.18
C ASP A 349 -21.50 19.09 12.44
N HIS A 350 -21.18 17.79 12.33
CA HIS A 350 -21.13 16.87 13.45
C HIS A 350 -19.72 16.72 14.02
N LEU A 351 -19.60 16.57 15.33
CA LEU A 351 -18.34 16.22 16.01
C LEU A 351 -17.99 14.75 15.76
N GLU A 352 -16.69 14.46 15.64
CA GLU A 352 -16.17 13.08 15.51
C GLU A 352 -16.82 12.28 14.38
N TYR A 353 -17.21 12.96 13.31
CA TYR A 353 -18.00 12.38 12.23
C TYR A 353 -17.27 11.30 11.44
N TYR A 354 -15.99 11.51 11.15
CA TYR A 354 -15.21 10.65 10.27
C TYR A 354 -14.67 9.43 11.02
N ASN A 355 -15.33 8.29 10.86
CA ASN A 355 -14.88 7.01 11.38
C ASN A 355 -13.87 6.32 10.43
N GLU A 356 -13.23 5.24 10.90
CA GLU A 356 -12.22 4.49 10.14
C GLU A 356 -12.74 3.98 8.79
N ASN A 357 -14.02 3.62 8.69
CA ASN A 357 -14.62 3.13 7.44
C ASN A 357 -14.74 4.24 6.39
N ILE A 358 -15.21 5.43 6.77
CA ILE A 358 -15.28 6.60 5.88
C ILE A 358 -13.87 6.98 5.41
N ILE A 359 -12.92 7.07 6.34
CA ILE A 359 -11.52 7.40 6.04
C ILE A 359 -10.93 6.38 5.05
N LYS A 360 -11.18 5.08 5.27
CA LYS A 360 -10.72 4.02 4.38
C LYS A 360 -11.33 4.16 2.98
N GLN A 361 -12.65 4.31 2.87
CA GLN A 361 -13.33 4.41 1.58
C GLN A 361 -12.84 5.63 0.77
N LEU A 362 -12.69 6.80 1.42
CA LEU A 362 -12.16 7.99 0.76
C LEU A 362 -10.67 7.86 0.39
N THR A 363 -9.89 7.15 1.19
CA THR A 363 -8.50 6.82 0.84
C THR A 363 -8.45 5.96 -0.41
N ASP A 364 -9.28 4.94 -0.45
CA ASP A 364 -9.39 4.05 -1.60
C ASP A 364 -9.86 4.81 -2.86
N LEU A 365 -10.81 5.72 -2.71
CA LEU A 365 -11.27 6.60 -3.79
C LEU A 365 -10.13 7.52 -4.28
N SER A 366 -9.34 8.09 -3.37
CA SER A 366 -8.23 8.98 -3.73
C SER A 366 -7.17 8.27 -4.58
N VAL A 367 -6.94 6.97 -4.34
CA VAL A 367 -6.04 6.13 -5.14
C VAL A 367 -6.59 5.92 -6.55
N GLY A 368 -7.87 5.55 -6.68
CA GLY A 368 -8.52 5.39 -7.99
C GLY A 368 -8.54 6.68 -8.79
N LEU A 369 -8.86 7.81 -8.11
CA LEU A 369 -8.85 9.14 -8.72
C LEU A 369 -7.43 9.52 -9.21
N ALA A 370 -6.40 9.32 -8.39
CA ALA A 370 -5.02 9.61 -8.75
C ALA A 370 -4.56 8.80 -9.98
N LYS A 371 -4.89 7.52 -10.01
CA LYS A 371 -4.61 6.63 -11.14
C LYS A 371 -5.24 7.15 -12.43
N ARG A 372 -6.53 7.49 -12.39
CA ARG A 372 -7.23 7.96 -13.58
C ARG A 372 -6.77 9.36 -14.02
N LEU A 373 -6.47 10.27 -13.09
CA LEU A 373 -5.82 11.54 -13.40
C LEU A 373 -4.52 11.35 -14.16
N ASN A 374 -3.67 10.42 -13.72
CA ASN A 374 -2.41 10.09 -14.39
C ASN A 374 -2.64 9.50 -15.80
N GLU A 375 -3.59 8.58 -15.97
CA GLU A 375 -3.97 7.99 -17.26
C GLU A 375 -4.50 9.02 -18.26
N LEU A 376 -5.23 10.03 -17.78
CA LEU A 376 -5.72 11.15 -18.56
C LEU A 376 -4.63 12.22 -18.86
N GLY A 377 -3.40 12.01 -18.37
CA GLY A 377 -2.27 12.89 -18.61
C GLY A 377 -2.21 14.11 -17.69
N TYR A 378 -2.76 14.02 -16.47
CA TYR A 378 -2.63 15.11 -15.50
C TYR A 378 -1.16 15.42 -15.18
N SER A 379 -0.85 16.72 -15.14
CA SER A 379 0.43 17.25 -14.68
C SER A 379 0.21 18.51 -13.85
N PRO A 380 1.00 18.76 -12.78
CA PRO A 380 0.95 20.00 -12.00
C PRO A 380 1.26 21.27 -12.83
N GLU A 381 1.84 21.09 -14.03
CA GLU A 381 2.11 22.16 -14.98
C GLU A 381 0.87 22.53 -15.84
N MET A 382 -0.22 21.79 -15.72
CA MET A 382 -1.45 22.07 -16.46
C MET A 382 -2.07 23.38 -15.99
N SER A 383 -2.56 24.15 -16.94
CA SER A 383 -3.30 25.37 -16.68
C SER A 383 -4.67 25.06 -16.06
N ILE A 384 -5.14 25.92 -15.18
CA ILE A 384 -6.52 25.91 -14.68
C ILE A 384 -7.55 25.88 -15.83
N ASN A 385 -7.22 26.47 -16.97
CA ASN A 385 -8.10 26.49 -18.15
C ASN A 385 -8.27 25.11 -18.82
N SER A 386 -7.46 24.12 -18.45
CA SER A 386 -7.61 22.73 -18.93
C SER A 386 -8.76 21.98 -18.24
N PHE A 387 -9.32 22.55 -17.21
CA PHE A 387 -10.44 22.00 -16.44
C PHE A 387 -11.68 22.86 -16.59
N LYS A 388 -12.85 22.25 -16.55
CA LYS A 388 -14.09 22.98 -16.24
C LYS A 388 -14.40 22.74 -14.76
N TYR A 389 -14.79 23.79 -14.08
CA TYR A 389 -15.27 23.66 -12.71
C TYR A 389 -16.54 22.81 -12.66
N VAL A 390 -16.55 21.85 -11.74
CA VAL A 390 -17.66 20.91 -11.54
C VAL A 390 -18.31 21.20 -10.18
N SER A 391 -19.62 21.31 -10.16
CA SER A 391 -20.42 21.34 -8.92
C SER A 391 -21.66 20.48 -9.11
N ILE A 392 -22.04 19.70 -8.10
CA ILE A 392 -23.23 18.83 -8.09
C ILE A 392 -24.22 19.27 -7.01
#